data_1c19159cd0dd8bcfba447a8782c67bbe
#
_entry.id   1c19159cd0dd8bcfba447a8782c67bbe
#
_cell.length_a   1.000
_cell.length_b   1.000
_cell.length_c   1.000
_cell.angle_alpha   90.00
_cell.angle_beta   90.00
_cell.angle_gamma   90.00
#
_symmetry.space_group_name_H-M   'P 1'
#
loop_
_entity.id
_entity.type
_entity.pdbx_description
1 polymer ?
#
loop_
_entity_poly.entity_id
_entity_poly.type
_entity_poly.pdbx_seq_one_letter_code
_entity_poly.pdbx_strand_id
1 'polypeptide(L)'
;MNDNAPSPLDKELNPPAHLADILGRVTALYRDEVAPREEALRHRLEDESQYLDTDGKLHPEIIAARREIMRAAGKVGVYSAHLPTHLGGGGLGRTDMIYVEEQVYGYGCGLNPALLSWSEGATPRLLYCHDHQREQFTDPLVRGEKTSLHAVTESGAGSNLFDMKTHATRRGDDWVLNGSKAYITNAFDADVVQVLAVTNPGGGRKTFTYFMFDAREMLGKGYRTGRVYQTMFGDGYTGELFFDNLVLPQSAVIGEVGQGFDIAVMSFNYTRMRRAGMCSGWSKYLIEKTLDRVQSRQIGDRPLGANQGIQWMVADMYVDWLQTRSLSLEVARSIDSPGPWYALPRPKDEIRRICALKVSNDESFYRVADRALQLHGGFGVMRNNPVNKLFQIARNLRIPGGTDEVQRTTIAETLGLRFEASKSAPVNAER
;
A
#
# COMPACT_ATOMS: atom_id res chain seq x y z
N MET A 1 -32.20 4.66 -5.53
CA MET A 1 -32.54 4.06 -4.22
C MET A 1 -32.56 5.17 -3.18
N ASN A 2 -33.32 5.01 -2.07
CA ASN A 2 -33.21 5.93 -0.93
C ASN A 2 -31.76 5.90 -0.45
N ASP A 3 -31.07 7.05 -0.45
CA ASP A 3 -29.67 7.21 -0.07
C ASP A 3 -29.34 6.81 1.40
N ASN A 4 -30.30 6.25 2.13
CA ASN A 4 -30.23 5.89 3.55
C ASN A 4 -30.47 4.39 3.86
N ALA A 5 -30.70 3.52 2.89
CA ALA A 5 -30.86 2.10 3.19
C ALA A 5 -29.48 1.44 3.25
N PRO A 6 -29.13 0.71 4.34
CA PRO A 6 -27.85 0.00 4.43
C PRO A 6 -27.74 -1.02 3.30
N SER A 7 -26.53 -1.13 2.74
CA SER A 7 -26.21 -2.14 1.74
C SER A 7 -26.47 -3.54 2.29
N PRO A 8 -26.98 -4.49 1.47
CA PRO A 8 -27.09 -5.89 1.89
C PRO A 8 -25.74 -6.48 2.35
N LEU A 9 -24.61 -5.90 1.91
CA LEU A 9 -23.27 -6.34 2.29
C LEU A 9 -22.81 -5.78 3.65
N ASP A 10 -23.46 -4.74 4.18
CA ASP A 10 -23.06 -4.13 5.47
C ASP A 10 -23.21 -5.12 6.65
N LYS A 11 -24.18 -6.05 6.56
CA LYS A 11 -24.38 -7.11 7.55
C LYS A 11 -23.20 -8.09 7.63
N GLU A 12 -22.47 -8.26 6.53
CA GLU A 12 -21.31 -9.14 6.48
C GLU A 12 -20.09 -8.52 7.16
N LEU A 13 -20.00 -7.18 7.23
CA LEU A 13 -18.87 -6.50 7.84
C LEU A 13 -18.78 -6.77 9.34
N ASN A 14 -19.89 -6.68 10.06
CA ASN A 14 -20.04 -6.94 11.49
C ASN A 14 -18.79 -6.65 12.34
N PRO A 15 -18.32 -5.40 12.41
CA PRO A 15 -17.11 -5.06 13.12
C PRO A 15 -17.28 -5.28 14.63
N PRO A 16 -16.22 -5.71 15.36
CA PRO A 16 -16.25 -5.81 16.80
C PRO A 16 -16.62 -4.49 17.48
N ALA A 17 -17.39 -4.56 18.56
CA ALA A 17 -17.91 -3.38 19.25
C ALA A 17 -16.82 -2.41 19.75
N HIS A 18 -15.63 -2.91 20.11
CA HIS A 18 -14.51 -2.08 20.56
C HIS A 18 -13.97 -1.16 19.44
N LEU A 19 -14.28 -1.42 18.18
CA LEU A 19 -13.88 -0.58 17.05
C LEU A 19 -14.86 0.58 16.77
N ALA A 20 -16.01 0.65 17.45
CA ALA A 20 -17.05 1.64 17.17
C ALA A 20 -16.53 3.08 17.17
N ASP A 21 -15.63 3.42 18.09
CA ASP A 21 -15.06 4.76 18.21
C ASP A 21 -14.16 5.11 17.00
N ILE A 22 -13.21 4.24 16.64
CA ILE A 22 -12.32 4.52 15.50
C ILE A 22 -13.08 4.52 14.17
N LEU A 23 -14.05 3.62 13.97
CA LEU A 23 -14.89 3.58 12.78
C LEU A 23 -15.77 4.84 12.70
N GLY A 24 -16.27 5.33 13.84
CA GLY A 24 -16.98 6.62 13.93
C GLY A 24 -16.09 7.80 13.52
N ARG A 25 -14.83 7.83 13.95
CA ARG A 25 -13.85 8.83 13.52
C ARG A 25 -13.55 8.76 12.02
N VAL A 26 -13.43 7.56 11.46
CA VAL A 26 -13.26 7.37 10.01
C VAL A 26 -14.46 7.94 9.24
N THR A 27 -15.69 7.66 9.70
CA THR A 27 -16.91 8.22 9.09
C THR A 27 -16.93 9.76 9.15
N ALA A 28 -16.60 10.34 10.31
CA ALA A 28 -16.54 11.78 10.46
C ALA A 28 -15.47 12.41 9.54
N LEU A 29 -14.26 11.84 9.50
CA LEU A 29 -13.21 12.30 8.60
C LEU A 29 -13.60 12.22 7.11
N TYR A 30 -14.28 11.15 6.70
CA TYR A 30 -14.74 11.06 5.32
C TYR A 30 -15.76 12.17 5.01
N ARG A 31 -16.77 12.36 5.87
CA ARG A 31 -17.80 13.38 5.70
C ARG A 31 -17.25 14.80 5.71
N ASP A 32 -16.34 15.11 6.66
CA ASP A 32 -15.95 16.48 6.97
C ASP A 32 -14.68 16.91 6.24
N GLU A 33 -13.78 15.96 5.92
CA GLU A 33 -12.47 16.27 5.35
C GLU A 33 -12.30 15.73 3.92
N VAL A 34 -12.80 14.51 3.62
CA VAL A 34 -12.57 13.87 2.32
C VAL A 34 -13.62 14.32 1.30
N ALA A 35 -14.89 14.06 1.55
CA ALA A 35 -15.97 14.30 0.58
C ALA A 35 -16.05 15.76 0.09
N PRO A 36 -15.89 16.79 0.93
CA PRO A 36 -15.89 18.19 0.46
C PRO A 36 -14.71 18.49 -0.47
N ARG A 37 -13.53 17.90 -0.23
CA ARG A 37 -12.34 18.06 -1.08
C ARG A 37 -12.47 17.31 -2.39
N GLU A 38 -13.05 16.12 -2.37
CA GLU A 38 -13.37 15.37 -3.60
C GLU A 38 -14.36 16.15 -4.46
N GLU A 39 -15.38 16.76 -3.87
CA GLU A 39 -16.33 17.59 -4.60
C GLU A 39 -15.66 18.84 -5.20
N ALA A 40 -14.85 19.54 -4.43
CA ALA A 40 -14.12 20.73 -4.89
C ALA A 40 -13.12 20.39 -6.02
N LEU A 41 -12.51 19.22 -5.98
CA LEU A 41 -11.53 18.75 -6.95
C LEU A 41 -12.11 17.78 -7.98
N ARG A 42 -13.44 17.62 -8.07
CA ARG A 42 -14.09 16.67 -8.99
C ARG A 42 -13.60 16.85 -10.41
N HIS A 43 -13.49 18.08 -10.89
CA HIS A 43 -13.00 18.39 -12.24
C HIS A 43 -11.60 17.84 -12.52
N ARG A 44 -10.75 17.68 -11.50
CA ARG A 44 -9.41 17.09 -11.64
C ARG A 44 -9.42 15.58 -11.43
N LEU A 45 -10.22 15.08 -10.49
CA LEU A 45 -10.25 13.66 -10.14
C LEU A 45 -10.93 12.81 -11.22
N GLU A 46 -11.86 13.39 -11.96
CA GLU A 46 -12.63 12.74 -13.02
C GLU A 46 -12.10 13.03 -14.44
N ASP A 47 -11.14 13.96 -14.60
CA ASP A 47 -10.52 14.32 -15.87
C ASP A 47 -9.01 14.09 -15.83
N GLU A 48 -8.53 13.05 -16.52
CA GLU A 48 -7.10 12.72 -16.58
C GLU A 48 -6.23 13.88 -17.11
N SER A 49 -6.76 14.72 -17.99
CA SER A 49 -6.02 15.87 -18.54
C SER A 49 -5.73 16.94 -17.47
N GLN A 50 -6.50 16.95 -16.38
CA GLN A 50 -6.38 17.88 -15.26
C GLN A 50 -5.84 17.23 -13.98
N TYR A 51 -5.69 15.90 -13.97
CA TYR A 51 -5.17 15.14 -12.85
C TYR A 51 -3.66 15.32 -12.66
N LEU A 52 -2.95 15.53 -13.77
CA LEU A 52 -1.50 15.73 -13.80
C LEU A 52 -1.17 17.19 -14.11
N ASP A 53 0.02 17.61 -13.68
CA ASP A 53 0.61 18.89 -14.08
C ASP A 53 1.28 18.79 -15.48
N THR A 54 1.88 19.87 -15.93
CA THR A 54 2.58 19.95 -17.22
C THR A 54 3.81 19.04 -17.34
N ASP A 55 4.38 18.63 -16.19
CA ASP A 55 5.52 17.72 -16.12
C ASP A 55 5.07 16.24 -16.06
N GLY A 56 3.77 15.98 -16.06
CA GLY A 56 3.19 14.64 -15.89
C GLY A 56 3.21 14.13 -14.46
N LYS A 57 3.42 15.00 -13.48
CA LYS A 57 3.34 14.68 -12.04
C LYS A 57 1.92 14.92 -11.54
N LEU A 58 1.59 14.28 -10.40
CA LEU A 58 0.32 14.53 -9.73
C LEU A 58 0.13 16.02 -9.45
N HIS A 59 -1.06 16.55 -9.78
CA HIS A 59 -1.33 17.99 -9.67
C HIS A 59 -1.17 18.50 -8.24
N PRO A 60 -0.53 19.68 -8.02
CA PRO A 60 -0.25 20.20 -6.68
C PRO A 60 -1.48 20.37 -5.78
N GLU A 61 -2.64 20.71 -6.34
CA GLU A 61 -3.89 20.83 -5.56
C GLU A 61 -4.36 19.48 -5.01
N ILE A 62 -4.18 18.39 -5.76
CA ILE A 62 -4.50 17.03 -5.29
C ILE A 62 -3.52 16.64 -4.17
N ILE A 63 -2.23 16.96 -4.33
CA ILE A 63 -1.21 16.73 -3.31
C ILE A 63 -1.55 17.51 -2.02
N ALA A 64 -1.91 18.79 -2.14
CA ALA A 64 -2.27 19.62 -1.00
C ALA A 64 -3.48 19.05 -0.26
N ALA A 65 -4.56 18.68 -0.98
CA ALA A 65 -5.74 18.06 -0.40
C ALA A 65 -5.43 16.74 0.32
N ARG A 66 -4.60 15.87 -0.26
CA ARG A 66 -4.15 14.63 0.40
C ARG A 66 -3.39 14.93 1.69
N ARG A 67 -2.46 15.88 1.68
CA ARG A 67 -1.69 16.28 2.87
C ARG A 67 -2.57 16.87 3.98
N GLU A 68 -3.63 17.61 3.65
CA GLU A 68 -4.59 18.11 4.64
C GLU A 68 -5.39 16.97 5.27
N ILE A 69 -5.88 16.02 4.48
CA ILE A 69 -6.58 14.83 4.97
C ILE A 69 -5.67 13.99 5.88
N MET A 70 -4.40 13.77 5.49
CA MET A 70 -3.41 13.05 6.30
C MET A 70 -3.24 13.70 7.68
N ARG A 71 -3.08 15.03 7.73
CA ARG A 71 -2.95 15.78 8.99
C ARG A 71 -4.22 15.70 9.84
N ALA A 72 -5.40 15.81 9.23
CA ALA A 72 -6.67 15.68 9.93
C ALA A 72 -6.82 14.27 10.54
N ALA A 73 -6.51 13.23 9.77
CA ALA A 73 -6.54 11.84 10.25
C ALA A 73 -5.48 11.58 11.35
N GLY A 74 -4.30 12.19 11.24
CA GLY A 74 -3.25 12.13 12.25
C GLY A 74 -3.69 12.74 13.59
N LYS A 75 -4.34 13.90 13.56
CA LYS A 75 -4.85 14.59 14.77
C LYS A 75 -5.81 13.74 15.59
N VAL A 76 -6.58 12.88 14.97
CA VAL A 76 -7.56 12.00 15.64
C VAL A 76 -7.09 10.55 15.75
N GLY A 77 -5.83 10.25 15.44
CA GLY A 77 -5.20 8.94 15.63
C GLY A 77 -5.64 7.85 14.63
N VAL A 78 -6.27 8.22 13.53
CA VAL A 78 -6.69 7.28 12.46
C VAL A 78 -5.52 6.98 11.52
N TYR A 79 -4.74 7.99 11.14
CA TYR A 79 -3.68 7.89 10.13
C TYR A 79 -2.67 6.78 10.42
N SER A 80 -2.21 6.70 11.66
CA SER A 80 -1.20 5.73 12.13
C SER A 80 -1.76 4.71 13.13
N ALA A 81 -3.05 4.37 13.02
CA ALA A 81 -3.73 3.46 13.94
C ALA A 81 -3.05 2.09 14.08
N HIS A 82 -2.36 1.62 13.05
CA HIS A 82 -1.63 0.35 13.00
C HIS A 82 -0.27 0.36 13.72
N LEU A 83 0.28 1.52 14.04
CA LEU A 83 1.57 1.60 14.74
C LEU A 83 1.38 1.49 16.25
N PRO A 84 2.40 0.98 16.97
CA PRO A 84 2.35 0.89 18.42
C PRO A 84 2.19 2.26 19.11
N THR A 85 1.57 2.24 20.29
CA THR A 85 1.30 3.46 21.06
C THR A 85 2.58 4.19 21.51
N HIS A 86 3.68 3.48 21.77
CA HIS A 86 4.96 4.12 22.11
C HIS A 86 5.58 4.94 20.98
N LEU A 87 5.15 4.71 19.72
CA LEU A 87 5.48 5.55 18.57
C LEU A 87 4.42 6.64 18.31
N GLY A 88 3.39 6.74 19.13
CA GLY A 88 2.26 7.66 18.90
C GLY A 88 1.17 7.10 17.98
N GLY A 89 1.21 5.80 17.66
CA GLY A 89 0.17 5.13 16.89
C GLY A 89 -1.01 4.67 17.74
N GLY A 90 -2.03 4.07 17.10
CA GLY A 90 -3.25 3.59 17.78
C GLY A 90 -3.12 2.21 18.42
N GLY A 91 -2.07 1.45 18.12
CA GLY A 91 -1.81 0.11 18.69
C GLY A 91 -2.74 -0.99 18.16
N LEU A 92 -3.46 -0.75 17.06
CA LEU A 92 -4.37 -1.75 16.50
C LEU A 92 -3.61 -2.93 15.89
N GLY A 93 -4.09 -4.13 16.16
CA GLY A 93 -3.64 -5.36 15.53
C GLY A 93 -4.08 -5.45 14.05
N ARG A 94 -3.61 -6.48 13.35
CA ARG A 94 -3.95 -6.66 11.94
C ARG A 94 -5.43 -7.02 11.73
N THR A 95 -6.01 -7.76 12.67
CA THR A 95 -7.44 -8.08 12.63
C THR A 95 -8.30 -6.82 12.67
N ASP A 96 -8.02 -5.93 13.62
CA ASP A 96 -8.76 -4.68 13.79
C ASP A 96 -8.55 -3.74 12.59
N MET A 97 -7.32 -3.68 12.07
CA MET A 97 -7.01 -2.86 10.91
C MET A 97 -7.75 -3.29 9.65
N ILE A 98 -8.11 -4.58 9.49
CA ILE A 98 -8.93 -5.01 8.35
C ILE A 98 -10.26 -4.24 8.32
N TYR A 99 -10.96 -4.11 9.44
CA TYR A 99 -12.23 -3.39 9.50
C TYR A 99 -12.08 -1.90 9.23
N VAL A 100 -11.01 -1.28 9.75
CA VAL A 100 -10.71 0.14 9.49
C VAL A 100 -10.38 0.36 8.01
N GLU A 101 -9.55 -0.49 7.42
CA GLU A 101 -9.18 -0.45 6.01
C GLU A 101 -10.41 -0.71 5.12
N GLU A 102 -11.25 -1.72 5.44
CA GLU A 102 -12.50 -2.01 4.71
C GLU A 102 -13.40 -0.77 4.64
N GLN A 103 -13.58 -0.08 5.75
CA GLN A 103 -14.40 1.13 5.76
C GLN A 103 -13.79 2.25 4.92
N VAL A 104 -12.50 2.54 5.09
CA VAL A 104 -11.81 3.59 4.34
C VAL A 104 -11.87 3.31 2.83
N TYR A 105 -11.52 2.11 2.39
CA TYR A 105 -11.50 1.75 0.97
C TYR A 105 -12.91 1.47 0.41
N GLY A 106 -13.88 1.22 1.27
CA GLY A 106 -15.30 1.11 0.90
C GLY A 106 -15.93 2.41 0.42
N TYR A 107 -15.32 3.57 0.70
CA TYR A 107 -15.76 4.86 0.14
C TYR A 107 -15.37 5.04 -1.34
N GLY A 108 -14.46 4.23 -1.88
CA GLY A 108 -14.03 4.31 -3.27
C GLY A 108 -12.52 4.44 -3.45
N CYS A 109 -12.11 5.17 -4.49
CA CYS A 109 -10.70 5.33 -4.88
C CYS A 109 -10.33 6.80 -5.20
N GLY A 110 -10.97 7.75 -4.53
CA GLY A 110 -10.66 9.18 -4.61
C GLY A 110 -9.52 9.60 -3.68
N LEU A 111 -9.82 10.51 -2.75
CA LEU A 111 -8.86 11.00 -1.75
C LEU A 111 -8.91 10.22 -0.42
N ASN A 112 -9.92 9.35 -0.23
CA ASN A 112 -10.11 8.53 0.98
C ASN A 112 -8.88 7.69 1.39
N PRO A 113 -8.03 7.16 0.49
CA PRO A 113 -6.81 6.43 0.90
C PRO A 113 -5.85 7.26 1.76
N ALA A 114 -5.88 8.60 1.65
CA ALA A 114 -5.06 9.50 2.47
C ALA A 114 -5.43 9.53 3.97
N LEU A 115 -6.56 8.94 4.36
CA LEU A 115 -6.94 8.75 5.77
C LEU A 115 -6.02 7.77 6.50
N LEU A 116 -5.37 6.88 5.78
CA LEU A 116 -4.48 5.86 6.35
C LEU A 116 -3.06 6.00 5.81
N SER A 117 -2.09 5.87 6.68
CA SER A 117 -0.69 5.80 6.29
C SER A 117 -0.43 4.58 5.40
N TRP A 118 0.21 4.80 4.26
CA TRP A 118 0.66 3.78 3.32
C TRP A 118 2.19 3.84 3.19
N SER A 119 2.76 3.33 2.07
CA SER A 119 4.21 3.37 1.82
C SER A 119 4.81 4.78 1.88
N GLU A 120 4.01 5.79 1.59
CA GLU A 120 4.34 7.21 1.60
C GLU A 120 4.19 7.91 2.96
N GLY A 121 3.87 7.17 4.01
CA GLY A 121 3.67 7.72 5.35
C GLY A 121 4.40 6.97 6.44
N ALA A 122 3.80 6.95 7.63
CA ALA A 122 4.27 6.21 8.78
C ALA A 122 4.11 4.69 8.55
N THR A 123 5.20 3.96 8.60
CA THR A 123 5.24 2.51 8.38
C THR A 123 6.02 1.82 9.50
N PRO A 124 5.91 0.50 9.62
CA PRO A 124 6.64 -0.24 10.66
C PRO A 124 8.18 -0.11 10.61
N ARG A 125 8.76 0.41 9.55
CA ARG A 125 10.18 0.77 9.52
C ARG A 125 10.56 1.76 10.62
N LEU A 126 9.61 2.59 11.06
CA LEU A 126 9.80 3.54 12.15
C LEU A 126 10.09 2.88 13.51
N LEU A 127 9.77 1.59 13.68
CA LEU A 127 10.14 0.80 14.86
C LEU A 127 11.65 0.64 15.03
N TYR A 128 12.42 0.84 13.99
CA TYR A 128 13.87 0.72 13.97
C TYR A 128 14.59 2.07 14.00
N CYS A 129 13.81 3.18 13.99
CA CYS A 129 14.38 4.51 14.14
C CYS A 129 14.92 4.74 15.54
N HIS A 130 16.05 5.44 15.63
CA HIS A 130 16.68 5.82 16.87
C HIS A 130 16.01 7.07 17.48
N ASP A 131 16.19 7.31 18.77
CA ASP A 131 15.59 8.45 19.46
C ASP A 131 15.96 9.80 18.84
N HIS A 132 17.19 9.97 18.38
CA HIS A 132 17.62 11.20 17.68
C HIS A 132 16.91 11.44 16.35
N GLN A 133 16.27 10.43 15.77
CA GLN A 133 15.49 10.55 14.52
C GLN A 133 14.02 10.89 14.78
N ARG A 134 13.56 10.87 16.02
CA ARG A 134 12.13 10.99 16.36
C ARG A 134 11.57 12.35 16.00
N GLU A 135 12.16 13.42 16.49
CA GLU A 135 11.63 14.78 16.32
C GLU A 135 11.62 15.19 14.84
N GLN A 136 12.67 14.87 14.11
CA GLN A 136 12.83 15.30 12.72
C GLN A 136 11.98 14.44 11.77
N PHE A 137 11.84 13.13 12.02
CA PHE A 137 11.26 12.19 11.05
C PHE A 137 10.08 11.39 11.60
N THR A 138 10.27 10.63 12.69
CA THR A 138 9.28 9.65 13.15
C THR A 138 7.97 10.32 13.57
N ASP A 139 8.05 11.29 14.47
CA ASP A 139 6.86 11.93 15.03
C ASP A 139 6.05 12.71 13.98
N PRO A 140 6.66 13.51 13.07
CA PRO A 140 5.92 14.16 11.99
C PRO A 140 5.31 13.18 11.00
N LEU A 141 5.96 12.04 10.70
CA LEU A 141 5.39 10.98 9.85
C LEU A 141 4.18 10.33 10.52
N VAL A 142 4.26 10.02 11.81
CA VAL A 142 3.14 9.42 12.58
C VAL A 142 1.94 10.35 12.64
N ARG A 143 2.16 11.67 12.77
CA ARG A 143 1.10 12.69 12.77
C ARG A 143 0.58 13.07 11.38
N GLY A 144 1.10 12.47 10.30
CA GLY A 144 0.71 12.82 8.93
C GLY A 144 1.11 14.23 8.49
N GLU A 145 2.10 14.83 9.14
CA GLU A 145 2.65 16.16 8.83
C GLU A 145 3.71 16.11 7.73
N LYS A 146 4.48 15.01 7.69
CA LYS A 146 5.45 14.68 6.65
C LYS A 146 5.03 13.43 5.87
N THR A 147 5.50 13.34 4.63
CA THR A 147 5.39 12.14 3.80
C THR A 147 6.76 11.50 3.61
N SER A 148 6.79 10.21 3.30
CA SER A 148 8.03 9.48 3.01
C SER A 148 7.94 8.73 1.70
N LEU A 149 9.09 8.27 1.21
CA LEU A 149 9.18 7.27 0.17
C LEU A 149 10.01 6.07 0.62
N HIS A 150 9.77 4.92 -0.01
CA HIS A 150 10.48 3.68 0.23
C HIS A 150 11.28 3.26 -1.00
N ALA A 151 12.58 3.54 -1.00
CA ALA A 151 13.46 3.36 -2.15
C ALA A 151 14.22 2.02 -2.06
N VAL A 152 13.66 0.96 -2.66
CA VAL A 152 14.26 -0.38 -2.70
C VAL A 152 14.55 -0.82 -4.11
N THR A 153 13.54 -0.85 -4.98
CA THR A 153 13.59 -1.41 -6.33
C THR A 153 14.54 -0.63 -7.24
N GLU A 154 15.27 -1.36 -8.07
CA GLU A 154 16.08 -0.84 -9.17
C GLU A 154 15.59 -1.40 -10.50
N SER A 155 15.95 -0.80 -11.62
CA SER A 155 15.58 -1.30 -12.96
C SER A 155 16.07 -2.73 -13.22
N GLY A 156 17.17 -3.14 -12.57
CA GLY A 156 17.76 -4.48 -12.66
C GLY A 156 17.55 -5.35 -11.42
N ALA A 157 16.90 -4.86 -10.35
CA ALA A 157 16.75 -5.60 -9.09
C ALA A 157 15.36 -5.34 -8.49
N GLY A 158 14.40 -6.17 -8.86
CA GLY A 158 13.02 -6.13 -8.33
C GLY A 158 12.71 -7.35 -7.46
N SER A 159 12.49 -8.50 -8.09
CA SER A 159 12.13 -9.75 -7.39
C SER A 159 13.29 -10.33 -6.56
N ASN A 160 14.52 -10.10 -6.97
CA ASN A 160 15.71 -10.49 -6.22
C ASN A 160 16.45 -9.24 -5.70
N LEU A 161 16.43 -9.03 -4.40
CA LEU A 161 17.10 -7.88 -3.76
C LEU A 161 18.63 -8.00 -3.83
N PHE A 162 19.18 -9.22 -3.93
CA PHE A 162 20.63 -9.44 -3.98
C PHE A 162 21.27 -8.98 -5.30
N ASP A 163 20.47 -8.66 -6.32
CA ASP A 163 20.94 -8.06 -7.58
C ASP A 163 21.09 -6.52 -7.47
N MET A 164 20.79 -5.93 -6.29
CA MET A 164 20.86 -4.50 -6.02
C MET A 164 22.29 -3.97 -6.18
N LYS A 165 22.42 -2.83 -6.86
CA LYS A 165 23.69 -2.15 -7.14
C LYS A 165 23.88 -0.85 -6.38
N THR A 166 22.78 -0.22 -5.92
CA THR A 166 22.88 0.93 -5.01
C THR A 166 23.65 0.54 -3.77
N HIS A 167 24.74 1.22 -3.48
CA HIS A 167 25.66 0.89 -2.40
C HIS A 167 26.06 2.13 -1.59
N ALA A 168 26.39 1.89 -0.33
CA ALA A 168 26.97 2.92 0.53
C ALA A 168 28.32 2.43 1.07
N THR A 169 29.34 3.27 0.92
CA THR A 169 30.70 2.99 1.38
C THR A 169 31.03 3.91 2.55
N ARG A 170 31.62 3.35 3.62
CA ARG A 170 32.00 4.13 4.78
C ARG A 170 33.20 5.02 4.47
N ARG A 171 33.11 6.29 4.89
CA ARG A 171 34.17 7.28 4.78
C ARG A 171 34.31 8.06 6.09
N GLY A 172 35.21 7.63 6.96
CA GLY A 172 35.27 8.13 8.34
C GLY A 172 34.00 7.77 9.11
N ASP A 173 33.33 8.78 9.65
CA ASP A 173 32.05 8.62 10.36
C ASP A 173 30.85 8.72 9.44
N ASP A 174 31.05 9.05 8.17
CA ASP A 174 29.99 9.21 7.18
C ASP A 174 29.88 8.00 6.25
N TRP A 175 28.75 7.96 5.52
CA TRP A 175 28.47 7.05 4.43
C TRP A 175 28.38 7.83 3.11
N VAL A 176 28.95 7.29 2.05
CA VAL A 176 28.82 7.82 0.68
C VAL A 176 27.94 6.88 -0.11
N LEU A 177 26.73 7.33 -0.42
CA LEU A 177 25.70 6.57 -1.15
C LEU A 177 25.79 6.87 -2.64
N ASN A 178 25.83 5.80 -3.46
CA ASN A 178 25.83 5.85 -4.91
C ASN A 178 24.86 4.83 -5.50
N GLY A 179 24.16 5.20 -6.58
CA GLY A 179 23.27 4.33 -7.32
C GLY A 179 21.99 5.01 -7.79
N SER A 180 21.00 4.18 -8.14
CA SER A 180 19.70 4.68 -8.60
C SER A 180 18.58 3.74 -8.20
N LYS A 181 17.38 4.28 -8.03
CA LYS A 181 16.16 3.52 -7.74
C LYS A 181 15.10 3.83 -8.80
N ALA A 182 14.26 2.85 -9.10
CA ALA A 182 13.23 2.93 -10.12
C ALA A 182 11.88 2.49 -9.55
N TYR A 183 10.80 2.99 -10.16
CA TYR A 183 9.42 2.67 -9.77
C TYR A 183 9.10 3.06 -8.32
N ILE A 184 9.63 4.17 -7.86
CA ILE A 184 9.46 4.61 -6.47
C ILE A 184 8.21 5.48 -6.34
N THR A 185 7.25 5.01 -5.55
CA THR A 185 6.04 5.75 -5.20
C THR A 185 6.39 6.97 -4.35
N ASN A 186 5.71 8.08 -4.55
CA ASN A 186 5.95 9.36 -3.88
C ASN A 186 7.32 9.98 -4.17
N ALA A 187 7.89 9.71 -5.34
CA ALA A 187 9.24 10.17 -5.69
C ALA A 187 9.38 11.70 -5.72
N PHE A 188 8.28 12.43 -5.93
CA PHE A 188 8.31 13.87 -6.20
C PHE A 188 7.77 14.74 -5.06
N ASP A 189 7.07 14.15 -4.07
CA ASP A 189 6.46 14.88 -2.96
C ASP A 189 6.92 14.41 -1.57
N ALA A 190 7.81 13.43 -1.49
CA ALA A 190 8.28 12.93 -0.20
C ALA A 190 9.15 13.99 0.52
N ASP A 191 8.86 14.17 1.81
CA ASP A 191 9.71 14.94 2.72
C ASP A 191 10.89 14.10 3.23
N VAL A 192 10.69 12.77 3.33
CA VAL A 192 11.66 11.83 3.91
C VAL A 192 11.96 10.69 2.94
N VAL A 193 13.22 10.48 2.65
CA VAL A 193 13.70 9.32 1.88
C VAL A 193 14.13 8.22 2.82
N GLN A 194 13.60 7.00 2.61
CA GLN A 194 14.07 5.78 3.27
C GLN A 194 14.63 4.85 2.18
N VAL A 195 15.95 4.69 2.12
CA VAL A 195 16.63 3.96 1.05
C VAL A 195 17.39 2.75 1.56
N LEU A 196 17.20 1.61 0.87
CA LEU A 196 17.97 0.39 1.08
C LEU A 196 19.20 0.39 0.16
N ALA A 197 20.37 0.14 0.72
CA ALA A 197 21.62 0.09 0.00
C ALA A 197 22.49 -1.10 0.46
N VAL A 198 23.37 -1.57 -0.43
CA VAL A 198 24.41 -2.56 -0.14
C VAL A 198 25.52 -1.88 0.64
N THR A 199 25.87 -2.41 1.83
CA THR A 199 26.98 -1.93 2.65
C THR A 199 28.03 -3.01 2.90
N ASN A 200 27.65 -4.31 2.75
CA ASN A 200 28.53 -5.46 2.95
C ASN A 200 28.29 -6.51 1.84
N PRO A 201 28.91 -6.34 0.65
CA PRO A 201 28.76 -7.31 -0.45
C PRO A 201 29.13 -8.72 -0.02
N GLY A 202 28.28 -9.70 -0.33
CA GLY A 202 28.49 -11.11 0.06
C GLY A 202 28.15 -11.43 1.51
N GLY A 203 27.65 -10.48 2.30
CA GLY A 203 27.29 -10.67 3.71
C GLY A 203 25.99 -11.48 3.95
N GLY A 204 25.40 -12.10 2.93
CA GLY A 204 24.11 -12.77 3.04
C GLY A 204 23.02 -11.80 3.52
N ARG A 205 22.30 -12.14 4.59
CA ARG A 205 21.28 -11.24 5.15
C ARG A 205 21.86 -9.89 5.66
N LYS A 206 23.14 -9.85 6.03
CA LYS A 206 23.84 -8.64 6.48
C LYS A 206 24.39 -7.77 5.35
N THR A 207 24.00 -8.02 4.11
CA THR A 207 24.43 -7.24 2.93
C THR A 207 23.90 -5.82 2.97
N PHE A 208 22.69 -5.60 3.52
CA PHE A 208 21.94 -4.36 3.32
C PHE A 208 21.82 -3.54 4.59
N THR A 209 21.79 -2.22 4.41
CA THR A 209 21.49 -1.22 5.45
C THR A 209 20.43 -0.23 4.93
N TYR A 210 19.54 0.22 5.80
CA TYR A 210 18.64 1.33 5.51
C TYR A 210 19.22 2.65 5.96
N PHE A 211 19.01 3.67 5.12
CA PHE A 211 19.32 5.06 5.44
C PHE A 211 18.06 5.91 5.34
N MET A 212 17.99 6.94 6.18
CA MET A 212 16.89 7.92 6.19
C MET A 212 17.44 9.33 6.20
N PHE A 213 16.90 10.21 5.36
CA PHE A 213 17.31 11.61 5.27
C PHE A 213 16.17 12.49 4.78
N ASP A 214 16.30 13.80 5.01
CA ASP A 214 15.36 14.82 4.49
C ASP A 214 15.57 15.00 2.98
N ALA A 215 14.49 14.76 2.21
CA ALA A 215 14.55 14.81 0.75
C ALA A 215 14.84 16.21 0.21
N ARG A 216 14.27 17.24 0.86
CA ARG A 216 14.41 18.64 0.42
C ARG A 216 15.78 19.18 0.73
N GLU A 217 16.30 18.85 1.91
CA GLU A 217 17.64 19.25 2.34
C GLU A 217 18.73 18.70 1.42
N MET A 218 18.57 17.44 1.00
CA MET A 218 19.59 16.73 0.20
C MET A 218 19.42 16.91 -1.32
N LEU A 219 18.31 17.53 -1.77
CA LEU A 219 18.09 17.80 -3.18
C LEU A 219 19.20 18.67 -3.77
N GLY A 220 19.85 18.18 -4.83
CA GLY A 220 21.02 18.84 -5.45
C GLY A 220 22.34 18.62 -4.71
N LYS A 221 22.35 17.98 -3.54
CA LYS A 221 23.56 17.65 -2.76
C LYS A 221 23.90 16.16 -2.86
N GLY A 222 23.85 15.62 -4.08
CA GLY A 222 24.05 14.19 -4.34
C GLY A 222 22.75 13.36 -4.39
N TYR A 223 21.59 13.97 -4.11
CA TYR A 223 20.27 13.38 -4.32
C TYR A 223 19.48 14.16 -5.36
N ARG A 224 18.85 13.47 -6.29
CA ARG A 224 17.91 14.05 -7.24
C ARG A 224 16.84 13.05 -7.66
N THR A 225 15.69 13.56 -8.08
CA THR A 225 14.64 12.80 -8.75
C THR A 225 14.91 12.72 -10.25
N GLY A 226 14.37 11.72 -10.91
CA GLY A 226 14.50 11.51 -12.35
C GLY A 226 13.16 11.57 -13.08
N ARG A 227 12.96 10.64 -14.00
CA ARG A 227 11.77 10.56 -14.84
C ARG A 227 10.53 10.19 -14.02
N VAL A 228 9.39 10.80 -14.38
CA VAL A 228 8.07 10.36 -13.94
C VAL A 228 7.65 9.12 -14.74
N TYR A 229 7.22 8.08 -14.06
CA TYR A 229 6.59 6.93 -14.69
C TYR A 229 5.08 7.10 -14.70
N GLN A 230 4.47 6.98 -15.87
CA GLN A 230 3.02 6.84 -15.96
C GLN A 230 2.65 5.37 -15.72
N THR A 231 2.03 5.10 -14.57
CA THR A 231 1.50 3.77 -14.26
C THR A 231 0.20 3.50 -15.04
N MET A 232 -0.34 2.28 -14.95
CA MET A 232 -1.60 1.94 -15.64
C MET A 232 -2.74 2.90 -15.30
N PHE A 233 -2.80 3.41 -14.09
CA PHE A 233 -3.84 4.34 -13.64
C PHE A 233 -3.39 5.82 -13.66
N GLY A 234 -2.27 6.12 -14.34
CA GLY A 234 -1.86 7.47 -14.66
C GLY A 234 -1.64 8.37 -13.45
N ASP A 235 -0.99 7.86 -12.38
CA ASP A 235 -0.94 8.55 -11.09
C ASP A 235 0.05 9.73 -11.00
N GLY A 236 1.03 9.82 -11.92
CA GLY A 236 2.05 10.89 -11.90
C GLY A 236 2.86 10.97 -10.60
N TYR A 237 2.94 9.88 -9.86
CA TYR A 237 3.43 9.84 -8.49
C TYR A 237 4.64 8.93 -8.32
N THR A 238 4.90 8.09 -9.30
CA THR A 238 5.96 7.10 -9.34
C THR A 238 7.13 7.58 -10.20
N GLY A 239 8.36 7.43 -9.71
CA GLY A 239 9.53 7.96 -10.42
C GLY A 239 10.86 7.27 -10.14
N GLU A 240 11.91 7.87 -10.68
CA GLU A 240 13.30 7.50 -10.48
C GLU A 240 13.97 8.38 -9.44
N LEU A 241 14.94 7.80 -8.73
CA LEU A 241 15.83 8.49 -7.80
C LEU A 241 17.28 8.19 -8.17
N PHE A 242 18.14 9.18 -8.00
CA PHE A 242 19.58 9.05 -8.23
C PHE A 242 20.37 9.55 -7.03
N PHE A 243 21.39 8.79 -6.70
CA PHE A 243 22.37 9.10 -5.65
C PHE A 243 23.75 9.16 -6.29
N ASP A 244 24.39 10.31 -6.17
CA ASP A 244 25.73 10.57 -6.73
C ASP A 244 26.61 11.19 -5.64
N ASN A 245 27.47 10.36 -5.05
CA ASN A 245 28.31 10.74 -3.93
C ASN A 245 27.54 11.45 -2.78
N LEU A 246 26.30 11.00 -2.53
CA LEU A 246 25.47 11.51 -1.45
C LEU A 246 26.11 11.15 -0.11
N VAL A 247 26.53 12.17 0.63
CA VAL A 247 27.15 12.02 1.96
C VAL A 247 26.06 12.03 3.02
N LEU A 248 26.00 10.96 3.82
CA LEU A 248 25.06 10.80 4.91
C LEU A 248 25.82 10.50 6.21
N PRO A 249 25.49 11.14 7.34
CA PRO A 249 26.12 10.85 8.62
C PRO A 249 25.72 9.43 9.11
N GLN A 250 26.50 8.87 10.05
CA GLN A 250 26.15 7.60 10.72
C GLN A 250 24.73 7.65 11.32
N SER A 251 24.29 8.79 11.79
CA SER A 251 22.96 9.01 12.36
C SER A 251 21.79 8.85 11.35
N ALA A 252 22.10 8.78 10.04
CA ALA A 252 21.11 8.50 9.00
C ALA A 252 20.71 7.01 8.91
N VAL A 253 21.44 6.11 9.58
CA VAL A 253 21.13 4.67 9.57
C VAL A 253 19.84 4.41 10.34
N ILE A 254 18.93 3.63 9.77
CA ILE A 254 17.75 3.05 10.45
C ILE A 254 18.12 1.66 10.95
N GLY A 255 17.94 1.41 12.23
CA GLY A 255 18.38 0.17 12.87
C GLY A 255 19.90 0.05 12.89
N GLU A 256 20.39 -1.18 12.76
CA GLU A 256 21.82 -1.48 12.75
C GLU A 256 22.37 -1.63 11.32
N VAL A 257 23.65 -1.34 11.15
CA VAL A 257 24.37 -1.65 9.91
C VAL A 257 24.27 -3.16 9.61
N GLY A 258 23.78 -3.50 8.42
CA GLY A 258 23.55 -4.89 8.03
C GLY A 258 22.16 -5.45 8.42
N GLN A 259 21.29 -4.68 9.09
CA GLN A 259 19.94 -5.11 9.46
C GLN A 259 18.89 -4.82 8.36
N GLY A 260 19.31 -4.21 7.25
CA GLY A 260 18.41 -3.72 6.20
C GLY A 260 17.53 -4.80 5.58
N PHE A 261 18.02 -6.04 5.46
CA PHE A 261 17.22 -7.14 4.91
C PHE A 261 16.02 -7.49 5.81
N ASP A 262 16.23 -7.58 7.10
CA ASP A 262 15.17 -7.91 8.06
C ASP A 262 14.09 -6.82 8.11
N ILE A 263 14.51 -5.56 8.11
CA ILE A 263 13.59 -4.41 8.04
C ILE A 263 12.81 -4.43 6.73
N ALA A 264 13.44 -4.76 5.59
CA ALA A 264 12.78 -4.88 4.30
C ALA A 264 11.72 -5.99 4.29
N VAL A 265 12.06 -7.18 4.80
CA VAL A 265 11.12 -8.31 4.88
C VAL A 265 9.91 -7.97 5.75
N MET A 266 10.12 -7.37 6.91
CA MET A 266 9.04 -6.90 7.79
C MET A 266 8.14 -5.88 7.06
N SER A 267 8.74 -4.91 6.38
CA SER A 267 8.02 -3.90 5.61
C SER A 267 7.19 -4.52 4.47
N PHE A 268 7.73 -5.52 3.77
CA PHE A 268 6.98 -6.24 2.74
C PHE A 268 5.83 -7.06 3.31
N ASN A 269 6.04 -7.76 4.43
CA ASN A 269 4.97 -8.51 5.09
C ASN A 269 3.83 -7.56 5.53
N TYR A 270 4.14 -6.40 6.09
CA TYR A 270 3.14 -5.36 6.37
C TYR A 270 2.35 -4.97 5.13
N THR A 271 3.04 -4.66 4.02
CA THR A 271 2.40 -4.29 2.75
C THR A 271 1.50 -5.41 2.22
N ARG A 272 1.90 -6.67 2.34
CA ARG A 272 1.10 -7.85 1.96
C ARG A 272 -0.16 -8.00 2.81
N MET A 273 -0.03 -7.85 4.13
CA MET A 273 -1.17 -7.95 5.05
C MET A 273 -2.20 -6.83 4.85
N ARG A 274 -1.80 -5.64 4.42
CA ARG A 274 -2.73 -4.56 4.09
C ARG A 274 -3.64 -4.85 2.90
N ARG A 275 -3.28 -5.82 2.04
CA ARG A 275 -4.18 -6.28 0.96
C ARG A 275 -5.54 -6.72 1.49
N ALA A 276 -5.58 -7.27 2.71
CA ALA A 276 -6.80 -7.78 3.33
C ALA A 276 -7.94 -6.75 3.35
N GLY A 277 -7.80 -5.70 4.14
CA GLY A 277 -8.84 -4.70 4.27
C GLY A 277 -9.01 -3.84 3.01
N MET A 278 -7.90 -3.49 2.35
CA MET A 278 -7.92 -2.68 1.14
C MET A 278 -8.70 -3.36 -0.01
N CYS A 279 -8.33 -4.60 -0.37
CA CYS A 279 -9.01 -5.32 -1.45
C CYS A 279 -10.46 -5.65 -1.08
N SER A 280 -10.74 -5.95 0.20
CA SER A 280 -12.10 -6.19 0.67
C SER A 280 -12.97 -4.95 0.54
N GLY A 281 -12.52 -3.77 1.00
CA GLY A 281 -13.25 -2.52 0.90
C GLY A 281 -13.55 -2.13 -0.56
N TRP A 282 -12.56 -2.20 -1.43
CA TRP A 282 -12.75 -1.92 -2.86
C TRP A 282 -13.62 -2.95 -3.57
N SER A 283 -13.53 -4.24 -3.20
CA SER A 283 -14.43 -5.25 -3.76
C SER A 283 -15.88 -4.98 -3.36
N LYS A 284 -16.14 -4.65 -2.08
CA LYS A 284 -17.48 -4.26 -1.62
C LYS A 284 -18.01 -3.06 -2.41
N TYR A 285 -17.20 -2.00 -2.53
CA TYR A 285 -17.55 -0.81 -3.33
C TYR A 285 -17.93 -1.17 -4.78
N LEU A 286 -17.14 -2.01 -5.45
CA LEU A 286 -17.42 -2.43 -6.82
C LEU A 286 -18.68 -3.27 -6.93
N ILE A 287 -18.95 -4.18 -5.98
CA ILE A 287 -20.16 -4.98 -5.95
C ILE A 287 -21.39 -4.07 -5.82
N GLU A 288 -21.36 -3.09 -4.91
CA GLU A 288 -22.44 -2.13 -4.70
C GLU A 288 -22.71 -1.28 -5.95
N LYS A 289 -21.67 -0.70 -6.55
CA LYS A 289 -21.77 0.03 -7.82
C LYS A 289 -22.32 -0.83 -8.95
N THR A 290 -21.95 -2.11 -8.97
CA THR A 290 -22.44 -3.05 -9.98
C THR A 290 -23.91 -3.39 -9.74
N LEU A 291 -24.33 -3.60 -8.49
CA LEU A 291 -25.73 -3.80 -8.14
C LEU A 291 -26.60 -2.62 -8.59
N ASP A 292 -26.19 -1.39 -8.28
CA ASP A 292 -26.89 -0.19 -8.74
C ASP A 292 -26.98 -0.14 -10.26
N ARG A 293 -25.88 -0.46 -10.95
CA ARG A 293 -25.85 -0.47 -12.42
C ARG A 293 -26.79 -1.49 -13.02
N VAL A 294 -26.77 -2.74 -12.57
CA VAL A 294 -27.58 -3.81 -13.16
C VAL A 294 -29.06 -3.68 -12.85
N GLN A 295 -29.41 -3.01 -11.75
CA GLN A 295 -30.80 -2.72 -11.38
C GLN A 295 -31.37 -1.51 -12.16
N SER A 296 -30.56 -0.48 -12.42
CA SER A 296 -31.02 0.75 -13.08
C SER A 296 -30.93 0.67 -14.62
N ARG A 297 -29.95 -0.06 -15.17
CA ARG A 297 -29.76 -0.15 -16.64
C ARG A 297 -30.83 -1.02 -17.26
N GLN A 298 -31.60 -0.44 -18.19
CA GLN A 298 -32.60 -1.16 -18.95
C GLN A 298 -32.04 -1.78 -20.24
N ILE A 299 -32.49 -2.98 -20.56
CA ILE A 299 -32.31 -3.66 -21.87
C ILE A 299 -33.69 -4.08 -22.34
N GLY A 300 -34.19 -3.42 -23.40
CA GLY A 300 -35.57 -3.55 -23.78
C GLY A 300 -36.51 -3.05 -22.67
N ASP A 301 -37.39 -3.89 -22.21
CA ASP A 301 -38.43 -3.60 -21.21
C ASP A 301 -38.06 -4.03 -19.76
N ARG A 302 -36.86 -4.50 -19.54
CA ARG A 302 -36.44 -5.02 -18.20
C ARG A 302 -35.02 -4.61 -17.82
N PRO A 303 -34.73 -4.56 -16.52
CA PRO A 303 -33.38 -4.22 -16.07
C PRO A 303 -32.36 -5.30 -16.48
N LEU A 304 -31.09 -4.88 -16.67
CA LEU A 304 -29.97 -5.76 -17.00
C LEU A 304 -29.86 -6.94 -16.03
N GLY A 305 -30.08 -6.72 -14.72
CA GLY A 305 -30.04 -7.72 -13.66
C GLY A 305 -31.16 -8.79 -13.74
N ALA A 306 -32.16 -8.62 -14.61
CA ALA A 306 -33.14 -9.66 -14.86
C ALA A 306 -32.60 -10.86 -15.66
N ASN A 307 -31.41 -10.74 -16.24
CA ASN A 307 -30.74 -11.81 -16.97
C ASN A 307 -29.96 -12.73 -16.04
N GLN A 308 -30.22 -14.04 -16.09
CA GLN A 308 -29.60 -15.03 -15.20
C GLN A 308 -28.06 -15.03 -15.27
N GLY A 309 -27.46 -14.89 -16.46
CA GLY A 309 -26.02 -14.79 -16.61
C GLY A 309 -25.40 -13.59 -15.89
N ILE A 310 -26.12 -12.45 -15.83
CA ILE A 310 -25.70 -11.25 -15.09
C ILE A 310 -25.80 -11.52 -13.56
N GLN A 311 -26.86 -12.19 -13.12
CA GLN A 311 -27.04 -12.58 -11.70
C GLN A 311 -25.90 -13.49 -11.25
N TRP A 312 -25.47 -14.44 -12.08
CA TRP A 312 -24.33 -15.31 -11.76
C TRP A 312 -23.01 -14.54 -11.64
N MET A 313 -22.76 -13.59 -12.52
CA MET A 313 -21.55 -12.75 -12.45
C MET A 313 -21.51 -11.96 -11.13
N VAL A 314 -22.63 -11.39 -10.69
CA VAL A 314 -22.71 -10.68 -9.40
C VAL A 314 -22.55 -11.64 -8.22
N ALA A 315 -23.16 -12.83 -8.29
CA ALA A 315 -22.99 -13.87 -7.27
C ALA A 315 -21.54 -14.32 -7.15
N ASP A 316 -20.83 -14.49 -8.26
CA ASP A 316 -19.41 -14.81 -8.28
C ASP A 316 -18.55 -13.71 -7.66
N MET A 317 -18.88 -12.42 -7.89
CA MET A 317 -18.18 -11.31 -7.24
C MET A 317 -18.32 -11.38 -5.71
N TYR A 318 -19.53 -11.69 -5.22
CA TYR A 318 -19.79 -11.88 -3.80
C TYR A 318 -19.01 -13.07 -3.22
N VAL A 319 -19.02 -14.22 -3.92
CA VAL A 319 -18.26 -15.41 -3.50
C VAL A 319 -16.77 -15.12 -3.39
N ASP A 320 -16.18 -14.49 -4.42
CA ASP A 320 -14.78 -14.09 -4.42
C ASP A 320 -14.44 -13.17 -3.23
N TRP A 321 -15.29 -12.18 -2.98
CA TRP A 321 -15.13 -11.24 -1.86
C TRP A 321 -15.22 -11.93 -0.50
N LEU A 322 -16.28 -12.72 -0.26
CA LEU A 322 -16.53 -13.38 1.03
C LEU A 322 -15.44 -14.40 1.39
N GLN A 323 -15.00 -15.21 0.42
CA GLN A 323 -13.92 -16.20 0.62
C GLN A 323 -12.63 -15.50 1.01
N THR A 324 -12.26 -14.44 0.28
CA THR A 324 -11.00 -13.72 0.49
C THR A 324 -11.01 -12.96 1.81
N ARG A 325 -12.16 -12.36 2.17
CA ARG A 325 -12.35 -11.68 3.44
C ARG A 325 -12.23 -12.64 4.62
N SER A 326 -12.86 -13.81 4.52
CA SER A 326 -12.80 -14.85 5.56
C SER A 326 -11.38 -15.35 5.78
N LEU A 327 -10.65 -15.65 4.70
CA LEU A 327 -9.22 -16.00 4.76
C LEU A 327 -8.39 -14.90 5.40
N SER A 328 -8.66 -13.64 5.05
CA SER A 328 -7.92 -12.48 5.57
C SER A 328 -8.07 -12.33 7.07
N LEU A 329 -9.29 -12.45 7.59
CA LEU A 329 -9.55 -12.37 9.02
C LEU A 329 -8.91 -13.54 9.78
N GLU A 330 -8.95 -14.76 9.22
CA GLU A 330 -8.31 -15.93 9.83
C GLU A 330 -6.79 -15.76 9.92
N VAL A 331 -6.16 -15.33 8.81
CA VAL A 331 -4.71 -15.09 8.79
C VAL A 331 -4.33 -13.96 9.75
N ALA A 332 -5.08 -12.86 9.78
CA ALA A 332 -4.80 -11.73 10.66
C ALA A 332 -4.87 -12.14 12.15
N ARG A 333 -5.90 -12.90 12.55
CA ARG A 333 -6.01 -13.43 13.91
C ARG A 333 -4.81 -14.31 14.30
N SER A 334 -4.36 -15.16 13.38
CA SER A 334 -3.20 -16.01 13.63
C SER A 334 -1.88 -15.23 13.77
N ILE A 335 -1.79 -14.04 13.18
CA ILE A 335 -0.62 -13.18 13.21
C ILE A 335 -0.61 -12.30 14.46
N ASP A 336 -1.77 -11.87 14.93
CA ASP A 336 -1.90 -11.03 16.12
C ASP A 336 -1.64 -11.80 17.45
N SER A 337 -1.60 -13.13 17.42
CA SER A 337 -1.37 -13.98 18.59
C SER A 337 -0.18 -14.94 18.36
N PRO A 338 0.77 -15.07 19.31
CA PRO A 338 0.82 -14.50 20.66
C PRO A 338 1.63 -13.21 20.78
N GLY A 339 1.86 -12.44 19.78
CA GLY A 339 2.70 -11.25 19.89
C GLY A 339 2.35 -10.19 18.86
N PRO A 340 3.06 -9.06 18.86
CA PRO A 340 2.79 -8.00 17.93
C PRO A 340 3.08 -8.45 16.48
N TRP A 341 2.17 -8.14 15.57
CA TRP A 341 2.24 -8.51 14.17
C TRP A 341 3.54 -8.08 13.45
N TYR A 342 4.28 -7.13 13.99
CA TYR A 342 5.55 -6.62 13.45
C TYR A 342 6.79 -7.29 14.06
N ALA A 343 6.64 -8.24 14.98
CA ALA A 343 7.78 -8.96 15.56
C ALA A 343 8.55 -9.78 14.50
N LEU A 344 9.87 -9.85 14.67
CA LEU A 344 10.78 -10.62 13.82
C LEU A 344 11.71 -11.51 14.68
N PRO A 345 12.15 -12.64 14.19
CA PRO A 345 11.75 -13.32 12.95
C PRO A 345 10.36 -13.95 13.05
N ARG A 346 9.64 -14.06 11.93
CA ARG A 346 8.36 -14.77 11.90
C ARG A 346 8.53 -16.25 11.55
N PRO A 347 7.71 -17.15 12.14
CA PRO A 347 7.67 -18.54 11.78
C PRO A 347 7.37 -18.78 10.28
N LYS A 348 7.90 -19.85 9.72
CA LYS A 348 7.71 -20.18 8.28
C LYS A 348 6.25 -20.38 7.87
N ASP A 349 5.44 -20.94 8.75
CA ASP A 349 4.01 -21.12 8.53
C ASP A 349 3.23 -19.81 8.50
N GLU A 350 3.60 -18.82 9.31
CA GLU A 350 3.02 -17.48 9.25
C GLU A 350 3.43 -16.75 7.96
N ILE A 351 4.70 -16.84 7.55
CA ILE A 351 5.17 -16.28 6.27
C ILE A 351 4.37 -16.89 5.12
N ARG A 352 4.16 -18.21 5.13
CA ARG A 352 3.35 -18.92 4.12
C ARG A 352 1.91 -18.40 4.08
N ARG A 353 1.28 -18.19 5.25
CA ARG A 353 -0.08 -17.64 5.35
C ARG A 353 -0.16 -16.21 4.82
N ILE A 354 0.81 -15.34 5.13
CA ILE A 354 0.89 -13.98 4.61
C ILE A 354 1.04 -13.98 3.08
N CYS A 355 1.88 -14.87 2.54
CA CYS A 355 2.04 -15.01 1.09
C CYS A 355 0.74 -15.49 0.42
N ALA A 356 0.06 -16.48 1.01
CA ALA A 356 -1.22 -16.99 0.51
C ALA A 356 -2.32 -15.92 0.57
N LEU A 357 -2.37 -15.14 1.65
CA LEU A 357 -3.27 -14.00 1.80
C LEU A 357 -3.06 -12.98 0.66
N LYS A 358 -1.81 -12.60 0.39
CA LYS A 358 -1.50 -11.64 -0.69
C LYS A 358 -1.97 -12.14 -2.05
N VAL A 359 -1.66 -13.36 -2.42
CA VAL A 359 -2.06 -13.95 -3.69
C VAL A 359 -3.59 -14.03 -3.81
N SER A 360 -4.26 -14.53 -2.76
CA SER A 360 -5.73 -14.65 -2.73
C SER A 360 -6.42 -13.30 -2.90
N ASN A 361 -5.97 -12.28 -2.15
CA ASN A 361 -6.57 -10.94 -2.21
C ASN A 361 -6.38 -10.28 -3.57
N ASP A 362 -5.17 -10.33 -4.12
CA ASP A 362 -4.88 -9.66 -5.39
C ASP A 362 -5.63 -10.30 -6.57
N GLU A 363 -5.70 -11.65 -6.60
CA GLU A 363 -6.41 -12.36 -7.66
C GLU A 363 -7.93 -12.24 -7.55
N SER A 364 -8.47 -12.33 -6.33
CA SER A 364 -9.90 -12.18 -6.10
C SER A 364 -10.38 -10.77 -6.43
N PHE A 365 -9.66 -9.75 -5.94
CA PHE A 365 -9.99 -8.37 -6.27
C PHE A 365 -9.91 -8.11 -7.77
N TYR A 366 -8.93 -8.70 -8.47
CA TYR A 366 -8.85 -8.59 -9.92
C TYR A 366 -10.10 -9.20 -10.60
N ARG A 367 -10.56 -10.40 -10.19
CA ARG A 367 -11.77 -11.02 -10.75
C ARG A 367 -13.03 -10.21 -10.46
N VAL A 368 -13.16 -9.63 -9.26
CA VAL A 368 -14.27 -8.73 -8.92
C VAL A 368 -14.24 -7.49 -9.80
N ALA A 369 -13.08 -6.87 -9.97
CA ALA A 369 -12.92 -5.66 -10.77
C ALA A 369 -13.17 -5.91 -12.26
N ASP A 370 -12.73 -7.05 -12.79
CA ASP A 370 -12.96 -7.46 -14.19
C ASP A 370 -14.46 -7.64 -14.47
N ARG A 371 -15.18 -8.36 -13.60
CA ARG A 371 -16.63 -8.52 -13.72
C ARG A 371 -17.38 -7.19 -13.58
N ALA A 372 -16.97 -6.34 -12.63
CA ALA A 372 -17.55 -5.01 -12.48
C ALA A 372 -17.39 -4.19 -13.76
N LEU A 373 -16.19 -4.15 -14.32
CA LEU A 373 -15.90 -3.44 -15.58
C LEU A 373 -16.75 -3.97 -16.72
N GLN A 374 -16.85 -5.30 -16.87
CA GLN A 374 -17.69 -5.94 -17.89
C GLN A 374 -19.16 -5.54 -17.74
N LEU A 375 -19.72 -5.56 -16.53
CA LEU A 375 -21.13 -5.26 -16.26
C LEU A 375 -21.47 -3.76 -16.42
N HIS A 376 -20.47 -2.89 -16.38
CA HIS A 376 -20.65 -1.46 -16.70
C HIS A 376 -20.59 -1.18 -18.21
N GLY A 377 -20.17 -2.15 -19.04
CA GLY A 377 -20.14 -2.03 -20.50
C GLY A 377 -19.22 -0.91 -20.99
N GLY A 378 -19.61 -0.17 -22.04
CA GLY A 378 -18.79 0.92 -22.58
C GLY A 378 -18.40 2.00 -21.56
N PHE A 379 -19.25 2.27 -20.55
CA PHE A 379 -18.89 3.17 -19.45
C PHE A 379 -17.72 2.61 -18.63
N GLY A 380 -17.68 1.30 -18.39
CA GLY A 380 -16.60 0.65 -17.60
C GLY A 380 -15.21 0.87 -18.20
N VAL A 381 -15.08 0.95 -19.54
CA VAL A 381 -13.77 1.13 -20.20
C VAL A 381 -13.31 2.59 -20.30
N MET A 382 -14.15 3.55 -19.94
CA MET A 382 -13.75 4.96 -19.88
C MET A 382 -12.83 5.20 -18.67
N ARG A 383 -11.73 5.92 -18.87
CA ARG A 383 -10.68 6.09 -17.84
C ARG A 383 -11.12 6.90 -16.63
N ASN A 384 -12.01 7.86 -16.81
CA ASN A 384 -12.43 8.84 -15.81
C ASN A 384 -13.51 8.35 -14.83
N ASN A 385 -13.61 7.05 -14.59
CA ASN A 385 -14.58 6.50 -13.64
C ASN A 385 -13.93 5.54 -12.64
N PRO A 386 -14.48 5.39 -11.43
CA PRO A 386 -13.88 4.59 -10.36
C PRO A 386 -13.80 3.09 -10.69
N VAL A 387 -14.70 2.55 -11.53
CA VAL A 387 -14.68 1.13 -11.90
C VAL A 387 -13.46 0.81 -12.74
N ASN A 388 -13.16 1.67 -13.74
CA ASN A 388 -11.97 1.52 -14.56
C ASN A 388 -10.69 1.69 -13.73
N LYS A 389 -10.64 2.72 -12.89
CA LYS A 389 -9.50 2.99 -12.02
C LYS A 389 -9.22 1.80 -11.09
N LEU A 390 -10.25 1.23 -10.48
CA LEU A 390 -10.10 0.06 -9.61
C LEU A 390 -9.69 -1.20 -10.36
N PHE A 391 -10.12 -1.40 -11.60
CA PHE A 391 -9.64 -2.49 -12.45
C PHE A 391 -8.12 -2.35 -12.73
N GLN A 392 -7.65 -1.16 -13.06
CA GLN A 392 -6.23 -0.90 -13.28
C GLN A 392 -5.41 -1.10 -12.00
N ILE A 393 -5.91 -0.61 -10.86
CA ILE A 393 -5.30 -0.83 -9.55
C ILE A 393 -5.24 -2.33 -9.24
N ALA A 394 -6.32 -3.08 -9.43
CA ALA A 394 -6.37 -4.52 -9.18
C ALA A 394 -5.32 -5.28 -9.98
N ARG A 395 -5.14 -4.93 -11.26
CA ARG A 395 -4.07 -5.53 -12.08
C ARG A 395 -2.68 -5.15 -11.59
N ASN A 396 -2.49 -3.89 -11.17
CA ASN A 396 -1.20 -3.41 -10.66
C ASN A 396 -0.80 -4.11 -9.36
N LEU A 397 -1.73 -4.34 -8.44
CA LEU A 397 -1.46 -4.90 -7.10
C LEU A 397 -0.76 -6.26 -7.14
N ARG A 398 -0.91 -7.04 -8.20
CA ARG A 398 -0.26 -8.35 -8.36
C ARG A 398 1.28 -8.26 -8.47
N ILE A 399 1.86 -7.06 -8.63
CA ILE A 399 3.28 -6.83 -8.85
C ILE A 399 4.00 -6.35 -7.57
N PRO A 400 3.61 -5.25 -6.90
CA PRO A 400 4.37 -4.70 -5.76
C PRO A 400 4.30 -5.59 -4.51
N GLY A 401 5.31 -5.44 -3.64
CA GLY A 401 5.46 -6.24 -2.43
C GLY A 401 5.96 -7.67 -2.68
N GLY A 402 6.57 -7.91 -3.86
CA GLY A 402 6.88 -9.19 -4.46
C GLY A 402 5.70 -9.74 -5.25
N THR A 403 5.94 -10.13 -6.51
CA THR A 403 4.88 -10.60 -7.41
C THR A 403 4.14 -11.83 -6.86
N ASP A 404 2.94 -12.11 -7.38
CA ASP A 404 2.18 -13.32 -7.02
C ASP A 404 2.98 -14.60 -7.23
N GLU A 405 3.87 -14.63 -8.24
CA GLU A 405 4.77 -15.72 -8.52
C GLU A 405 5.85 -15.88 -7.44
N VAL A 406 6.45 -14.77 -6.98
CA VAL A 406 7.39 -14.76 -5.85
C VAL A 406 6.73 -15.27 -4.58
N GLN A 407 5.46 -14.88 -4.32
CA GLN A 407 4.72 -15.41 -3.17
C GLN A 407 4.50 -16.92 -3.29
N ARG A 408 4.13 -17.43 -4.48
CA ARG A 408 3.95 -18.87 -4.73
C ARG A 408 5.24 -19.65 -4.54
N THR A 409 6.37 -19.11 -5.02
CA THR A 409 7.70 -19.69 -4.76
C THR A 409 7.96 -19.79 -3.26
N THR A 410 7.72 -18.71 -2.50
CA THR A 410 7.90 -18.72 -1.05
C THR A 410 6.99 -19.75 -0.37
N ILE A 411 5.71 -19.87 -0.79
CA ILE A 411 4.80 -20.90 -0.28
C ILE A 411 5.37 -22.29 -0.54
N ALA A 412 5.78 -22.59 -1.78
CA ALA A 412 6.34 -23.87 -2.18
C ALA A 412 7.57 -24.24 -1.36
N GLU A 413 8.50 -23.30 -1.18
CA GLU A 413 9.71 -23.49 -0.37
C GLU A 413 9.39 -23.78 1.11
N THR A 414 8.43 -23.09 1.69
CA THR A 414 8.00 -23.32 3.08
C THR A 414 7.27 -24.65 3.27
N LEU A 415 6.74 -25.23 2.18
CA LEU A 415 6.16 -26.58 2.14
C LEU A 415 7.22 -27.68 1.87
N GLY A 416 8.48 -27.31 1.71
CA GLY A 416 9.58 -28.24 1.51
C GLY A 416 9.93 -28.50 0.04
N LEU A 417 9.28 -27.85 -0.91
CA LEU A 417 9.63 -27.93 -2.32
C LEU A 417 10.84 -27.02 -2.57
N ARG A 418 12.01 -27.60 -2.80
CA ARG A 418 13.20 -26.86 -3.20
C ARG A 418 13.50 -27.18 -4.65
N PHE A 419 13.57 -26.14 -5.48
CA PHE A 419 14.19 -26.26 -6.79
C PHE A 419 15.66 -25.96 -6.61
N GLU A 420 16.57 -26.79 -7.16
CA GLU A 420 17.96 -26.42 -7.30
C GLU A 420 18.03 -25.20 -8.23
N ALA A 421 17.87 -24.05 -7.65
CA ALA A 421 17.96 -22.78 -8.36
C ALA A 421 19.46 -22.42 -8.45
N SER A 422 19.85 -21.93 -9.61
CA SER A 422 21.05 -21.10 -9.80
C SER A 422 21.35 -20.25 -8.56
N LYS A 423 22.59 -19.95 -8.31
CA LYS A 423 23.24 -19.27 -7.17
C LYS A 423 22.60 -17.98 -6.58
N SER A 424 21.35 -17.68 -6.87
CA SER A 424 20.58 -16.58 -6.28
C SER A 424 19.75 -17.10 -5.10
N ALA A 425 20.10 -16.69 -3.90
CA ALA A 425 19.35 -17.05 -2.70
C ALA A 425 17.92 -16.48 -2.76
N PRO A 426 16.88 -17.28 -2.42
CA PRO A 426 15.50 -16.77 -2.36
C PRO A 426 15.35 -15.71 -1.25
N VAL A 427 14.46 -14.76 -1.45
CA VAL A 427 14.20 -13.61 -0.56
C VAL A 427 13.83 -14.02 0.88
N ASN A 428 13.51 -15.29 1.12
CA ASN A 428 13.05 -15.81 2.42
C ASN A 428 13.87 -17.02 2.93
N ALA A 429 15.02 -17.35 2.35
CA ALA A 429 15.81 -18.46 2.88
C ALA A 429 16.59 -18.03 4.12
N GLU A 430 16.31 -18.70 5.23
CA GLU A 430 17.22 -18.73 6.38
C GLU A 430 18.52 -19.42 5.96
N ARG A 431 19.64 -18.74 6.03
CA ARG A 431 20.96 -19.27 6.29
C ARG A 431 21.64 -18.47 7.38
#